data_8495ce2f9789e486e154ae8f3fa0bab0
#
_entry.id   8495ce2f9789e486e154ae8f3fa0bab0
#
_cell.length_a   1.000
_cell.length_b   1.000
_cell.length_c   1.000
_cell.angle_alpha   90.00
_cell.angle_beta   90.00
_cell.angle_gamma   90.00
#
_symmetry.space_group_name_H-M   'P 1'
#
loop_
_entity.id
_entity.type
_entity.pdbx_description
1 polymer ?
#
loop_
_entity_poly.entity_id
_entity_poly.type
_entity_poly.pdbx_seq_one_letter_code
_entity_poly.pdbx_strand_id
1 'polypeptide(L)'
;PVPAGKQNVDIRVWEKRMNEVSAVFKACPVLREGAANFSFQVLRTYFVNSEGTVVVQNRVAARVTLSASLNAADGMKLPLNASYFAYTPDELPGNVQMIADAEDIVKRLLALRDAPVADPYTGPSILSGSASGVFFHEIFGHRLEGHRLRTGGQTFKKMVGEQVLPVEFQVYCDPLLEHYAGTDMYGYYRYDD
;
A
#
# COMPACT_ATOMS: atom_id res chain seq x y z
N PRO A 1 -2.20 -16.05 -20.10
CA PRO A 1 -2.16 -14.59 -20.14
C PRO A 1 -3.43 -14.04 -19.53
N VAL A 2 -3.29 -13.22 -18.49
CA VAL A 2 -4.44 -12.50 -17.94
C VAL A 2 -5.03 -11.64 -19.07
N PRO A 3 -6.34 -11.71 -19.35
CA PRO A 3 -6.94 -10.90 -20.40
C PRO A 3 -6.64 -9.42 -20.14
N ALA A 4 -6.46 -8.66 -21.21
CA ALA A 4 -6.39 -7.21 -21.08
C ALA A 4 -7.70 -6.74 -20.43
N GLY A 5 -7.64 -6.28 -19.19
CA GLY A 5 -8.80 -5.76 -18.48
C GLY A 5 -9.36 -4.51 -19.17
N LYS A 6 -10.46 -4.00 -18.63
CA LYS A 6 -11.08 -2.75 -19.08
C LYS A 6 -10.00 -1.65 -19.12
N GLN A 7 -9.70 -1.13 -20.30
CA GLN A 7 -8.57 -0.21 -20.52
C GLN A 7 -8.96 1.27 -20.46
N ASN A 8 -10.25 1.57 -20.31
CA ASN A 8 -10.77 2.92 -20.35
C ASN A 8 -11.53 3.26 -19.07
N VAL A 9 -11.20 4.41 -18.53
CA VAL A 9 -11.85 5.03 -17.39
C VAL A 9 -12.38 6.39 -17.81
N ASP A 10 -13.61 6.71 -17.43
CA ASP A 10 -14.11 8.08 -17.59
C ASP A 10 -13.46 8.97 -16.51
N ILE A 11 -12.43 9.69 -16.94
CA ILE A 11 -11.67 10.62 -16.09
C ILE A 11 -12.57 11.69 -15.47
N ARG A 12 -13.60 12.17 -16.19
CA ARG A 12 -14.50 13.22 -15.68
C ARG A 12 -15.31 12.75 -14.47
N VAL A 13 -15.73 11.49 -14.50
CA VAL A 13 -16.44 10.88 -13.35
C VAL A 13 -15.52 10.85 -12.13
N TRP A 14 -14.27 10.43 -12.31
CA TRP A 14 -13.30 10.35 -11.21
C TRP A 14 -12.86 11.73 -10.73
N GLU A 15 -12.67 12.69 -11.62
CA GLU A 15 -12.39 14.07 -11.27
C GLU A 15 -13.51 14.66 -10.39
N LYS A 16 -14.76 14.47 -10.77
CA LYS A 16 -15.91 14.88 -9.95
C LYS A 16 -15.89 14.21 -8.56
N ARG A 17 -15.68 12.90 -8.52
CA ARG A 17 -15.60 12.14 -7.26
C ARG A 17 -14.47 12.66 -6.36
N MET A 18 -13.28 12.87 -6.89
CA MET A 18 -12.14 13.37 -6.12
C MET A 18 -12.36 14.80 -5.63
N ASN A 19 -13.02 15.64 -6.41
CA ASN A 19 -13.43 16.97 -5.98
C ASN A 19 -14.43 16.94 -4.83
N GLU A 20 -15.43 16.05 -4.86
CA GLU A 20 -16.39 15.87 -3.79
C GLU A 20 -15.71 15.41 -2.50
N VAL A 21 -14.83 14.43 -2.58
CA VAL A 21 -14.09 13.92 -1.40
C VAL A 21 -13.11 14.96 -0.86
N SER A 22 -12.37 15.65 -1.71
CA SER A 22 -11.39 16.66 -1.28
C SER A 22 -12.05 17.91 -0.67
N ALA A 23 -13.32 18.16 -0.95
CA ALA A 23 -14.08 19.25 -0.32
C ALA A 23 -14.12 19.13 1.21
N VAL A 24 -14.06 17.91 1.75
CA VAL A 24 -13.97 17.66 3.19
C VAL A 24 -12.73 18.33 3.79
N PHE A 25 -11.59 18.17 3.13
CA PHE A 25 -10.33 18.78 3.59
C PHE A 25 -10.36 20.31 3.48
N LYS A 26 -10.95 20.83 2.39
CA LYS A 26 -11.10 22.27 2.17
C LYS A 26 -11.98 22.94 3.25
N ALA A 27 -12.93 22.21 3.82
CA ALA A 27 -13.80 22.68 4.89
C ALA A 27 -13.06 22.85 6.24
N CYS A 28 -11.83 22.33 6.38
CA CYS A 28 -11.04 22.40 7.61
C CYS A 28 -9.82 23.35 7.43
N PRO A 29 -9.93 24.63 7.79
CA PRO A 29 -8.91 25.65 7.46
C PRO A 29 -7.58 25.49 8.22
N VAL A 30 -7.52 24.63 9.25
CA VAL A 30 -6.27 24.35 9.99
C VAL A 30 -5.38 23.33 9.29
N LEU A 31 -5.90 22.64 8.28
CA LEU A 31 -5.08 21.77 7.46
C LEU A 31 -4.10 22.61 6.61
N ARG A 32 -2.88 22.14 6.50
CA ARG A 32 -1.90 22.71 5.58
C ARG A 32 -2.03 22.15 4.18
N GLU A 33 -2.35 20.87 4.10
CA GLU A 33 -2.51 20.13 2.86
C GLU A 33 -3.69 19.18 3.00
N GLY A 34 -4.43 19.00 1.92
CA GLY A 34 -5.48 18.01 1.81
C GLY A 34 -5.70 17.67 0.35
N ALA A 35 -5.67 16.38 0.02
CA ALA A 35 -5.81 15.90 -1.34
C ALA A 35 -6.55 14.57 -1.41
N ALA A 36 -7.33 14.41 -2.47
CA ALA A 36 -7.86 13.13 -2.91
C ALA A 36 -7.39 12.89 -4.33
N ASN A 37 -6.68 11.79 -4.55
CA ASN A 37 -6.08 11.46 -5.84
C ASN A 37 -6.59 10.11 -6.31
N PHE A 38 -6.93 10.03 -7.58
CA PHE A 38 -7.22 8.79 -8.27
C PHE A 38 -6.13 8.51 -9.30
N SER A 39 -5.65 7.29 -9.36
CA SER A 39 -4.77 6.81 -10.40
C SER A 39 -5.28 5.52 -11.01
N PHE A 40 -5.14 5.40 -12.30
CA PHE A 40 -5.48 4.20 -13.05
C PHE A 40 -4.35 3.87 -14.00
N GLN A 41 -3.86 2.65 -13.93
CA GLN A 41 -2.74 2.19 -14.74
C GLN A 41 -3.12 0.89 -15.46
N VAL A 42 -2.77 0.83 -16.73
CA VAL A 42 -2.79 -0.40 -17.52
C VAL A 42 -1.37 -0.64 -17.99
N LEU A 43 -0.76 -1.69 -17.49
CA LEU A 43 0.59 -2.08 -17.82
C LEU A 43 0.57 -3.39 -18.58
N ARG A 44 1.23 -3.42 -19.72
CA ARG A 44 1.51 -4.65 -20.46
C ARG A 44 3.01 -4.82 -20.57
N THR A 45 3.51 -5.84 -19.92
CA THR A 45 4.94 -6.16 -19.89
C THR A 45 5.24 -7.30 -20.85
N TYR A 46 6.24 -7.12 -21.67
CA TYR A 46 6.83 -8.16 -22.50
C TYR A 46 8.25 -8.40 -22.01
N PHE A 47 8.53 -9.60 -21.58
CA PHE A 47 9.86 -9.99 -21.14
C PHE A 47 10.38 -11.09 -22.06
N VAL A 48 11.60 -10.90 -22.54
CA VAL A 48 12.33 -11.89 -23.36
C VAL A 48 13.78 -11.89 -22.91
N ASN A 49 14.37 -13.07 -22.78
CA ASN A 49 15.78 -13.19 -22.46
C ASN A 49 16.50 -14.16 -23.41
N SER A 50 17.83 -14.21 -23.32
CA SER A 50 18.68 -15.08 -24.14
C SER A 50 18.51 -16.58 -23.84
N GLU A 51 17.88 -16.94 -22.75
CA GLU A 51 17.57 -18.32 -22.38
C GLU A 51 16.26 -18.83 -23.00
N GLY A 52 15.62 -18.02 -23.84
CA GLY A 52 14.38 -18.38 -24.55
C GLY A 52 13.11 -18.16 -23.73
N THR A 53 13.19 -17.49 -22.59
CA THR A 53 12.01 -17.15 -21.81
C THR A 53 11.23 -16.03 -22.51
N VAL A 54 9.94 -16.25 -22.72
CA VAL A 54 9.01 -15.24 -23.24
C VAL A 54 7.82 -15.12 -22.27
N VAL A 55 7.63 -13.96 -21.68
CA VAL A 55 6.53 -13.68 -20.76
C VAL A 55 5.76 -12.45 -21.23
N VAL A 56 4.44 -12.55 -21.28
CA VAL A 56 3.55 -11.41 -21.51
C VAL A 56 2.61 -11.32 -20.32
N GLN A 57 2.65 -10.20 -19.62
CA GLN A 57 1.79 -9.93 -18.47
C GLN A 57 0.96 -8.67 -18.72
N ASN A 58 -0.31 -8.73 -18.39
CA ASN A 58 -1.19 -7.57 -18.32
C ASN A 58 -1.50 -7.29 -16.85
N ARG A 59 -1.31 -6.06 -16.42
CA ARG A 59 -1.67 -5.61 -15.08
C ARG A 59 -2.52 -4.35 -15.17
N VAL A 60 -3.66 -4.37 -14.49
CA VAL A 60 -4.51 -3.21 -14.29
C VAL A 60 -4.47 -2.86 -12.81
N ALA A 61 -4.36 -1.60 -12.50
CA ALA A 61 -4.35 -1.12 -11.12
C ALA A 61 -5.10 0.19 -11.02
N ALA A 62 -6.09 0.23 -10.16
CA ALA A 62 -6.82 1.42 -9.77
C ALA A 62 -6.51 1.74 -8.31
N ARG A 63 -6.21 3.00 -8.00
CA ARG A 63 -5.90 3.43 -6.64
C ARG A 63 -6.54 4.77 -6.35
N VAL A 64 -7.11 4.91 -5.16
CA VAL A 64 -7.43 6.21 -4.57
C VAL A 64 -6.56 6.40 -3.34
N THR A 65 -6.02 7.60 -3.20
CA THR A 65 -5.28 8.02 -2.00
C THR A 65 -5.89 9.30 -1.48
N LEU A 66 -6.28 9.27 -0.21
CA LEU A 66 -6.69 10.42 0.57
C LEU A 66 -5.53 10.80 1.48
N SER A 67 -5.12 12.05 1.48
CA SER A 67 -4.03 12.51 2.34
C SER A 67 -4.32 13.90 2.88
N ALA A 68 -3.97 14.12 4.14
CA ALA A 68 -4.02 15.44 4.73
C ALA A 68 -2.88 15.62 5.74
N SER A 69 -2.52 16.86 6.00
CA SER A 69 -1.56 17.19 7.03
C SER A 69 -1.88 18.52 7.72
N LEU A 70 -1.46 18.63 8.96
CA LEU A 70 -1.43 19.87 9.72
C LEU A 70 -0.14 19.93 10.56
N ASN A 71 0.10 21.06 11.21
CA ASN A 71 1.22 21.17 12.13
C ASN A 71 0.73 21.18 13.59
N ALA A 72 1.48 20.50 14.46
CA ALA A 72 1.37 20.65 15.90
C ALA A 72 1.85 22.05 16.36
N ALA A 73 1.60 22.37 17.60
CA ALA A 73 1.97 23.68 18.17
C ALA A 73 3.48 23.95 18.15
N ASP A 74 4.30 22.91 18.24
CA ASP A 74 5.76 22.96 18.15
C ASP A 74 6.30 23.01 16.70
N GLY A 75 5.40 22.97 15.70
CA GLY A 75 5.73 22.98 14.28
C GLY A 75 5.92 21.61 13.64
N MET A 76 5.80 20.51 14.39
CA MET A 76 5.90 19.16 13.85
C MET A 76 4.79 18.93 12.82
N LYS A 77 5.16 18.44 11.62
CA LYS A 77 4.19 18.05 10.59
C LYS A 77 3.54 16.71 10.97
N LEU A 78 2.23 16.70 11.01
CA LEU A 78 1.40 15.54 11.30
C LEU A 78 0.66 15.12 10.03
N PRO A 79 1.12 14.09 9.31
CA PRO A 79 0.43 13.57 8.13
C PRO A 79 -0.44 12.38 8.49
N LEU A 80 -1.61 12.26 7.83
CA LEU A 80 -2.41 11.04 7.78
C LEU A 80 -2.85 10.77 6.34
N ASN A 81 -3.03 9.49 6.05
CA ASN A 81 -3.54 9.06 4.75
C ASN A 81 -4.42 7.81 4.87
N ALA A 82 -5.25 7.60 3.85
CA ALA A 82 -5.92 6.35 3.57
C ALA A 82 -5.72 6.02 2.08
N SER A 83 -5.58 4.74 1.76
CA SER A 83 -5.37 4.28 0.39
C SER A 83 -6.26 3.09 0.11
N TYR A 84 -6.87 3.08 -1.07
CA TYR A 84 -7.66 1.97 -1.59
C TYR A 84 -7.00 1.49 -2.87
N PHE A 85 -6.96 0.20 -3.04
CA PHE A 85 -6.43 -0.45 -4.22
C PHE A 85 -7.46 -1.44 -4.76
N ALA A 86 -7.59 -1.50 -6.08
CA ALA A 86 -8.39 -2.48 -6.78
C ALA A 86 -7.80 -2.76 -8.17
N TYR A 87 -8.20 -3.87 -8.76
CA TYR A 87 -7.79 -4.20 -10.12
C TYR A 87 -8.69 -3.56 -11.17
N THR A 88 -9.89 -3.17 -10.78
CA THR A 88 -10.77 -2.37 -11.61
C THR A 88 -11.28 -1.16 -10.82
N PRO A 89 -11.55 -0.03 -11.49
CA PRO A 89 -12.09 1.15 -10.83
C PRO A 89 -13.45 0.91 -10.16
N ASP A 90 -14.23 -0.03 -10.67
CA ASP A 90 -15.58 -0.33 -10.17
C ASP A 90 -15.55 -1.05 -8.80
N GLU A 91 -14.42 -1.64 -8.43
CA GLU A 91 -14.20 -2.29 -7.13
C GLU A 91 -13.74 -1.31 -6.03
N LEU A 92 -13.39 -0.09 -6.40
CA LEU A 92 -13.02 0.95 -5.43
C LEU A 92 -14.25 1.41 -4.64
N PRO A 93 -14.08 1.83 -3.37
CA PRO A 93 -15.16 2.30 -2.53
C PRO A 93 -15.98 3.42 -3.17
N GLY A 94 -17.25 3.48 -2.84
CA GLY A 94 -18.14 4.58 -3.22
C GLY A 94 -17.77 5.90 -2.49
N ASN A 95 -18.30 7.03 -3.00
CA ASN A 95 -18.02 8.34 -2.42
C ASN A 95 -18.39 8.45 -0.93
N VAL A 96 -19.49 7.81 -0.50
CA VAL A 96 -19.93 7.84 0.90
C VAL A 96 -18.84 7.32 1.84
N GLN A 97 -18.22 6.20 1.49
CA GLN A 97 -17.12 5.62 2.27
C GLN A 97 -15.89 6.52 2.24
N MET A 98 -15.49 6.99 1.07
CA MET A 98 -14.31 7.86 0.93
C MET A 98 -14.46 9.19 1.67
N ILE A 99 -15.68 9.77 1.68
CA ILE A 99 -15.99 10.98 2.43
C ILE A 99 -15.89 10.71 3.93
N ALA A 100 -16.49 9.61 4.42
CA ALA A 100 -16.41 9.24 5.83
C ALA A 100 -14.94 9.03 6.29
N ASP A 101 -14.11 8.40 5.45
CA ASP A 101 -12.71 8.21 5.77
C ASP A 101 -11.91 9.52 5.71
N ALA A 102 -12.25 10.44 4.81
CA ALA A 102 -11.67 11.79 4.79
C ALA A 102 -12.04 12.58 6.06
N GLU A 103 -13.30 12.47 6.54
CA GLU A 103 -13.74 13.06 7.79
C GLU A 103 -13.01 12.45 9.00
N ASP A 104 -12.81 11.13 9.02
CA ASP A 104 -12.03 10.45 10.06
C ASP A 104 -10.57 10.91 10.07
N ILE A 105 -9.94 11.08 8.90
CA ILE A 105 -8.59 11.65 8.78
C ILE A 105 -8.55 13.04 9.44
N VAL A 106 -9.49 13.93 9.14
CA VAL A 106 -9.55 15.26 9.74
C VAL A 106 -9.71 15.18 11.26
N LYS A 107 -10.67 14.39 11.73
CA LYS A 107 -10.93 14.18 13.16
C LYS A 107 -9.68 13.67 13.90
N ARG A 108 -9.01 12.68 13.34
CA ARG A 108 -7.78 12.11 13.93
C ARG A 108 -6.62 13.08 13.91
N LEU A 109 -6.45 13.87 12.84
CA LEU A 109 -5.44 14.92 12.78
C LEU A 109 -5.64 15.99 13.84
N LEU A 110 -6.89 16.42 14.05
CA LEU A 110 -7.21 17.40 15.12
C LEU A 110 -6.93 16.82 16.50
N ALA A 111 -7.30 15.57 16.76
CA ALA A 111 -6.99 14.89 18.01
C ALA A 111 -5.47 14.71 18.21
N LEU A 112 -4.74 14.37 17.14
CA LEU A 112 -3.29 14.20 17.19
C LEU A 112 -2.55 15.51 17.45
N ARG A 113 -3.04 16.63 16.90
CA ARG A 113 -2.50 17.96 17.15
C ARG A 113 -2.53 18.34 18.64
N ASP A 114 -3.61 17.96 19.31
CA ASP A 114 -3.88 18.32 20.71
C ASP A 114 -3.35 17.23 21.68
N ALA A 115 -2.83 16.11 21.16
CA ALA A 115 -2.25 15.03 21.96
C ALA A 115 -0.89 15.43 22.56
N PRO A 116 -0.60 15.01 23.80
CA PRO A 116 0.73 15.21 24.35
C PRO A 116 1.78 14.39 23.59
N VAL A 117 3.02 14.88 23.59
CA VAL A 117 4.15 14.09 23.07
C VAL A 117 4.35 12.89 24.00
N ALA A 118 4.42 11.70 23.42
CA ALA A 118 4.63 10.48 24.18
C ALA A 118 6.09 10.36 24.64
N ASP A 119 6.29 9.88 25.86
CA ASP A 119 7.61 9.50 26.35
C ASP A 119 8.15 8.27 25.59
N PRO A 120 9.48 8.12 25.51
CA PRO A 120 10.07 6.90 24.97
C PRO A 120 9.54 5.65 25.66
N TYR A 121 9.11 4.66 24.87
CA TYR A 121 8.54 3.42 25.37
C TYR A 121 9.26 2.20 24.79
N THR A 122 9.57 1.26 25.65
CA THR A 122 10.06 -0.07 25.28
C THR A 122 9.18 -1.12 25.93
N GLY A 123 8.53 -1.95 25.15
CA GLY A 123 7.63 -2.98 25.65
C GLY A 123 6.81 -3.64 24.54
N PRO A 124 5.86 -4.50 24.89
CA PRO A 124 4.96 -5.14 23.94
C PRO A 124 4.11 -4.12 23.16
N SER A 125 3.87 -4.38 21.90
CA SER A 125 2.99 -3.57 21.05
C SER A 125 2.02 -4.44 20.26
N ILE A 126 0.84 -3.91 19.99
CA ILE A 126 -0.15 -4.53 19.11
C ILE A 126 -0.19 -3.69 17.83
N LEU A 127 0.10 -4.34 16.70
CA LEU A 127 0.05 -3.71 15.38
C LEU A 127 -1.26 -4.05 14.69
N SER A 128 -1.88 -3.06 14.05
CA SER A 128 -2.99 -3.33 13.12
C SER A 128 -2.51 -4.17 11.93
N GLY A 129 -3.43 -4.80 11.19
CA GLY A 129 -3.06 -5.61 10.02
C GLY A 129 -2.21 -4.85 9.01
N SER A 130 -2.56 -3.59 8.69
CA SER A 130 -1.78 -2.76 7.78
C SER A 130 -0.39 -2.43 8.32
N ALA A 131 -0.29 -2.10 9.61
CA ALA A 131 1.00 -1.82 10.25
C ALA A 131 1.86 -3.08 10.33
N SER A 132 1.26 -4.24 10.65
CA SER A 132 1.95 -5.53 10.65
C SER A 132 2.49 -5.89 9.26
N GLY A 133 1.70 -5.67 8.21
CA GLY A 133 2.12 -5.94 6.84
C GLY A 133 3.35 -5.12 6.45
N VAL A 134 3.35 -3.81 6.71
CA VAL A 134 4.51 -2.94 6.46
C VAL A 134 5.69 -3.34 7.33
N PHE A 135 5.47 -3.61 8.61
CA PHE A 135 6.54 -4.02 9.53
C PHE A 135 7.26 -5.29 9.03
N PHE A 136 6.53 -6.34 8.68
CA PHE A 136 7.12 -7.56 8.14
C PHE A 136 7.77 -7.37 6.77
N HIS A 137 7.19 -6.52 5.90
CA HIS A 137 7.79 -6.17 4.63
C HIS A 137 9.19 -5.55 4.83
N GLU A 138 9.31 -4.57 5.70
CA GLU A 138 10.56 -3.84 5.92
C GLU A 138 11.63 -4.65 6.68
N ILE A 139 11.25 -5.34 7.75
CA ILE A 139 12.23 -6.03 8.60
C ILE A 139 12.59 -7.42 8.08
N PHE A 140 11.72 -8.06 7.33
CA PHE A 140 11.87 -9.46 6.91
C PHE A 140 11.79 -9.63 5.40
N GLY A 141 10.75 -9.13 4.75
CA GLY A 141 10.51 -9.31 3.32
C GLY A 141 11.72 -8.92 2.47
N HIS A 142 12.20 -7.70 2.61
CA HIS A 142 13.38 -7.23 1.89
C HIS A 142 14.65 -8.03 2.15
N ARG A 143 14.75 -8.73 3.25
CA ARG A 143 15.94 -9.54 3.57
C ARG A 143 15.91 -10.91 2.90
N LEU A 144 14.74 -11.37 2.45
CA LEU A 144 14.57 -12.64 1.75
C LEU A 144 14.71 -12.52 0.23
N GLU A 145 14.81 -11.31 -0.31
CA GLU A 145 14.97 -11.08 -1.75
C GLU A 145 16.23 -11.77 -2.27
N GLY A 146 16.08 -12.58 -3.32
CA GLY A 146 17.13 -13.45 -3.83
C GLY A 146 18.39 -12.72 -4.32
N HIS A 147 18.24 -11.50 -4.89
CA HIS A 147 19.36 -10.68 -5.32
C HIS A 147 20.30 -10.33 -4.17
N ARG A 148 19.83 -10.24 -2.94
CA ARG A 148 20.63 -9.97 -1.75
C ARG A 148 21.61 -11.09 -1.41
N LEU A 149 21.37 -12.30 -1.88
CA LEU A 149 22.34 -13.39 -1.78
C LEU A 149 23.62 -13.11 -2.61
N ARG A 150 23.51 -12.29 -3.65
CA ARG A 150 24.64 -11.89 -4.51
C ARG A 150 25.28 -10.59 -4.07
N THR A 151 24.50 -9.56 -3.79
CA THR A 151 24.96 -8.17 -3.64
C THR A 151 24.80 -7.62 -2.23
N GLY A 152 23.96 -8.24 -1.40
CA GLY A 152 23.48 -7.67 -0.15
C GLY A 152 24.29 -8.03 1.10
N GLY A 153 23.77 -7.52 2.19
CA GLY A 153 24.33 -7.71 3.53
C GLY A 153 24.37 -9.17 4.00
N GLN A 154 25.26 -9.44 4.93
CA GLN A 154 25.67 -10.79 5.27
C GLN A 154 24.71 -11.53 6.22
N THR A 155 23.74 -10.85 6.82
CA THR A 155 22.98 -11.42 7.95
C THR A 155 22.17 -12.64 7.53
N PHE A 156 21.29 -12.49 6.54
CA PHE A 156 20.46 -13.62 6.09
C PHE A 156 21.17 -14.57 5.13
N LYS A 157 22.20 -14.09 4.42
CA LYS A 157 23.01 -14.93 3.55
C LYS A 157 23.68 -16.11 4.31
N LYS A 158 24.09 -15.87 5.55
CA LYS A 158 24.70 -16.89 6.41
C LYS A 158 23.68 -17.81 7.07
N MET A 159 22.39 -17.46 6.98
CA MET A 159 21.30 -18.19 7.63
C MET A 159 20.48 -19.05 6.67
N VAL A 160 20.95 -19.22 5.43
CA VAL A 160 20.30 -20.15 4.49
C VAL A 160 20.39 -21.56 5.04
N GLY A 161 19.24 -22.21 5.24
CA GLY A 161 19.12 -23.51 5.88
C GLY A 161 18.99 -23.46 7.41
N GLU A 162 19.08 -22.29 8.01
CA GLU A 162 18.94 -22.10 9.45
C GLU A 162 17.57 -21.52 9.81
N GLN A 163 17.15 -21.73 11.05
CA GLN A 163 15.92 -21.14 11.56
C GLN A 163 16.11 -19.63 11.79
N VAL A 164 15.27 -18.79 11.14
CA VAL A 164 15.34 -17.32 11.21
C VAL A 164 14.18 -16.70 11.97
N LEU A 165 13.13 -17.45 12.26
CA LEU A 165 11.95 -17.03 13.03
C LEU A 165 11.62 -18.08 14.08
N PRO A 166 10.87 -17.73 15.14
CA PRO A 166 10.30 -18.71 16.06
C PRO A 166 9.50 -19.78 15.29
N VAL A 167 9.50 -21.01 15.81
CA VAL A 167 8.91 -22.18 15.14
C VAL A 167 7.40 -22.05 14.87
N GLU A 168 6.74 -21.16 15.58
CA GLU A 168 5.32 -20.84 15.40
C GLU A 168 5.05 -20.00 14.15
N PHE A 169 6.09 -19.38 13.57
CA PHE A 169 5.97 -18.55 12.37
C PHE A 169 6.46 -19.31 11.16
N GLN A 170 5.64 -19.27 10.12
CA GLN A 170 5.99 -19.81 8.80
C GLN A 170 5.72 -18.74 7.74
N VAL A 171 6.67 -18.53 6.85
CA VAL A 171 6.56 -17.58 5.74
C VAL A 171 6.72 -18.33 4.44
N TYR A 172 5.75 -18.17 3.56
CA TYR A 172 5.73 -18.79 2.23
C TYR A 172 5.74 -17.73 1.16
N CYS A 173 6.51 -17.93 0.11
CA CYS A 173 6.38 -17.23 -1.15
C CYS A 173 5.57 -18.15 -2.08
N ASP A 174 4.32 -17.79 -2.34
CA ASP A 174 3.44 -18.56 -3.20
C ASP A 174 2.98 -17.73 -4.41
N PRO A 175 3.69 -17.82 -5.54
CA PRO A 175 3.36 -17.08 -6.75
C PRO A 175 2.10 -17.62 -7.47
N LEU A 176 1.52 -18.70 -7.02
CA LEU A 176 0.31 -19.29 -7.59
C LEU A 176 -0.95 -18.92 -6.83
N LEU A 177 -0.82 -18.21 -5.74
CA LEU A 177 -1.94 -17.79 -4.92
C LEU A 177 -2.82 -16.79 -5.67
N GLU A 178 -4.01 -17.20 -6.08
CA GLU A 178 -4.95 -16.36 -6.83
C GLU A 178 -5.79 -15.46 -5.91
N HIS A 179 -6.14 -15.98 -4.72
CA HIS A 179 -6.99 -15.29 -3.76
C HIS A 179 -6.49 -15.48 -2.34
N TYR A 180 -6.52 -14.44 -1.54
CA TYR A 180 -6.23 -14.50 -0.12
C TYR A 180 -7.12 -13.54 0.67
N ALA A 181 -7.81 -14.07 1.70
CA ALA A 181 -8.67 -13.29 2.59
C ALA A 181 -9.66 -12.36 1.87
N GLY A 182 -10.27 -12.85 0.78
CA GLY A 182 -11.22 -12.08 -0.02
C GLY A 182 -10.59 -11.04 -0.97
N THR A 183 -9.28 -11.05 -1.12
CA THR A 183 -8.55 -10.18 -2.04
C THR A 183 -7.96 -11.02 -3.17
N ASP A 184 -8.15 -10.55 -4.41
CA ASP A 184 -7.49 -11.12 -5.56
C ASP A 184 -6.00 -10.79 -5.53
N MET A 185 -5.18 -11.79 -5.80
CA MET A 185 -3.74 -11.65 -5.86
C MET A 185 -3.27 -11.65 -7.31
N TYR A 186 -2.34 -10.79 -7.65
CA TYR A 186 -1.66 -10.87 -8.94
C TYR A 186 -0.54 -11.88 -8.86
N GLY A 187 -0.91 -13.11 -8.65
CA GLY A 187 0.13 -14.09 -8.65
C GLY A 187 0.15 -14.85 -9.96
N TYR A 188 1.14 -14.82 -10.67
CA TYR A 188 1.81 -15.87 -11.40
C TYR A 188 3.14 -15.31 -11.87
N TYR A 189 4.15 -15.52 -11.08
CA TYR A 189 5.53 -15.34 -11.53
C TYR A 189 6.30 -16.63 -11.20
N ARG A 190 7.21 -16.97 -12.06
CA ARG A 190 8.04 -18.17 -11.89
C ARG A 190 9.29 -17.89 -11.10
N TYR A 191 9.71 -16.64 -11.07
CA TYR A 191 10.91 -16.16 -10.41
C TYR A 191 10.63 -14.84 -9.75
N ASP A 192 11.18 -14.66 -8.56
CA ASP A 192 11.26 -13.41 -7.83
C ASP A 192 12.73 -12.96 -7.77
N ASP A 193 12.95 -11.66 -7.50
CA ASP A 193 14.30 -11.07 -7.45
C ASP A 193 15.17 -11.64 -6.31
#